data_4f26ccf5c7f138a651a7a0793be1ffca
#
_entry.id   4f26ccf5c7f138a651a7a0793be1ffca
#
_cell.length_a   1.000
_cell.length_b   1.000
_cell.length_c   1.000
_cell.angle_alpha   90.00
_cell.angle_beta   90.00
_cell.angle_gamma   90.00
#
_symmetry.space_group_name_H-M   'P 1'
#
loop_
_entity.id
_entity.type
_entity.pdbx_description
1 polymer ?
#
loop_
_entity_poly.entity_id
_entity_poly.type
_entity_poly.pdbx_seq_one_letter_code
_entity_poly.pdbx_strand_id
1 'polypeptide(L)'
;PPHLHIDVEEVFFMLKGKIKVTIEEGEDYFETILNERDLISVPPGFYRGLYNIGQEEALMLVMLGNKKPVTPTYPPDHPLASVKRPTK
;
A
#
# COMPACT_ATOMS: atom_id res chain seq x y z
N PRO A 1 0.54 -8.22 6.10
CA PRO A 1 -0.81 -8.33 6.68
C PRO A 1 -1.67 -7.13 6.34
N PRO A 2 -2.97 -7.34 6.21
CA PRO A 2 -3.88 -6.24 5.96
C PRO A 2 -3.99 -5.30 7.17
N HIS A 3 -4.27 -4.06 6.89
CA HIS A 3 -4.54 -3.09 7.94
C HIS A 3 -5.56 -2.07 7.43
N LEU A 4 -6.20 -1.37 8.36
CA LEU A 4 -7.29 -0.47 8.09
C LEU A 4 -6.89 0.98 8.39
N HIS A 5 -7.11 1.85 7.42
CA HIS A 5 -6.96 3.29 7.59
C HIS A 5 -8.34 3.93 7.43
N ILE A 6 -8.94 4.33 8.54
CA ILE A 6 -10.34 4.77 8.55
C ILE A 6 -10.50 6.15 7.93
N ASP A 7 -9.57 7.05 8.20
CA ASP A 7 -9.72 8.47 7.86
C ASP A 7 -8.87 8.92 6.68
N VAL A 8 -8.24 7.99 5.98
CA VAL A 8 -7.22 8.33 5.01
C VAL A 8 -7.44 7.60 3.69
N GLU A 9 -7.50 8.38 2.62
CA GLU A 9 -7.36 7.82 1.29
C GLU A 9 -5.86 7.62 1.03
N GLU A 10 -5.50 6.47 0.50
CA GLU A 10 -4.12 6.19 0.12
C GLU A 10 -4.00 6.01 -1.38
N VAL A 11 -2.96 6.58 -1.95
CA VAL A 11 -2.61 6.37 -3.36
C VAL A 11 -1.25 5.71 -3.39
N PHE A 12 -1.16 4.59 -4.08
CA PHE A 12 0.08 3.84 -4.26
C PHE A 12 0.53 3.96 -5.71
N PHE A 13 1.78 4.36 -5.90
CA PHE A 13 2.39 4.44 -7.22
C PHE A 13 3.68 3.64 -7.23
N MET A 14 3.76 2.64 -8.12
CA MET A 14 4.93 1.78 -8.18
C MET A 14 6.06 2.42 -8.95
N LEU A 15 7.20 2.55 -8.29
CA LEU A 15 8.43 3.04 -8.91
C LEU A 15 9.32 1.91 -9.38
N LYS A 16 9.38 0.82 -8.61
CA LYS A 16 10.24 -0.32 -8.94
C LYS A 16 9.67 -1.59 -8.33
N GLY A 17 9.74 -2.69 -9.05
CA GLY A 17 9.33 -3.99 -8.55
C GLY A 17 7.86 -4.27 -8.77
N LYS A 18 7.35 -5.26 -8.05
CA LYS A 18 5.96 -5.69 -8.13
C LYS A 18 5.38 -5.86 -6.75
N ILE A 19 4.20 -5.33 -6.53
CA ILE A 19 3.46 -5.46 -5.27
C ILE A 19 2.08 -6.01 -5.59
N LYS A 20 1.65 -7.02 -4.83
CA LYS A 20 0.26 -7.45 -4.84
C LYS A 20 -0.48 -6.63 -3.80
N VAL A 21 -1.56 -5.99 -4.22
CA VAL A 21 -2.44 -5.21 -3.35
C VAL A 21 -3.74 -5.99 -3.16
N THR A 22 -4.13 -6.20 -1.91
CA THR A 22 -5.42 -6.79 -1.58
C THR A 22 -6.29 -5.76 -0.90
N ILE A 23 -7.57 -5.73 -1.25
CA ILE A 23 -8.53 -4.78 -0.70
C ILE A 23 -9.76 -5.57 -0.28
N GLU A 24 -10.19 -5.36 0.95
CA GLU A 24 -11.34 -6.07 1.51
C GLU A 24 -12.31 -5.10 2.16
N GLU A 25 -13.60 -5.36 1.94
CA GLU A 25 -14.67 -4.68 2.64
C GLU A 25 -15.82 -5.68 2.82
N GLY A 26 -16.11 -6.04 4.08
CA GLY A 26 -17.13 -7.04 4.36
C GLY A 26 -16.80 -8.37 3.67
N GLU A 27 -17.68 -8.82 2.78
CA GLU A 27 -17.47 -10.06 2.03
C GLU A 27 -16.78 -9.82 0.69
N ASP A 28 -16.60 -8.58 0.32
CA ASP A 28 -15.96 -8.25 -0.94
C ASP A 28 -14.46 -8.32 -0.83
N TYR A 29 -13.85 -8.95 -1.81
CA TYR A 29 -12.41 -9.10 -1.87
C TYR A 29 -11.93 -8.80 -3.28
N PHE A 30 -10.88 -8.00 -3.35
CA PHE A 30 -10.26 -7.64 -4.62
C PHE A 30 -8.76 -7.71 -4.48
N GLU A 31 -8.08 -8.21 -5.50
CA GLU A 31 -6.62 -8.14 -5.52
C GLU A 31 -6.13 -7.75 -6.91
N THR A 32 -5.03 -7.07 -6.93
CA THR A 32 -4.39 -6.68 -8.18
C THR A 32 -2.89 -6.63 -7.98
N ILE A 33 -2.17 -6.69 -9.09
CA ILE A 33 -0.71 -6.58 -9.07
C ILE A 33 -0.35 -5.22 -9.65
N LEU A 34 0.42 -4.46 -8.89
CA LEU A 34 0.98 -3.21 -9.35
C LEU A 34 2.36 -3.48 -9.94
N ASN A 35 2.50 -3.21 -11.21
CA ASN A 35 3.78 -3.20 -11.90
C ASN A 35 4.34 -1.78 -11.89
N GLU A 36 5.55 -1.61 -12.38
CA GLU A 36 6.16 -0.29 -12.44
C GLU A 36 5.27 0.69 -13.19
N ARG A 37 5.09 1.87 -12.61
CA ARG A 37 4.26 2.97 -13.09
C ARG A 37 2.75 2.75 -12.95
N ASP A 38 2.34 1.64 -12.33
CA ASP A 38 0.93 1.47 -12.00
C ASP A 38 0.57 2.29 -10.78
N LEU A 39 -0.67 2.75 -10.75
CA LEU A 39 -1.19 3.54 -9.66
C LEU A 39 -2.54 2.98 -9.22
N ILE A 40 -2.76 2.94 -7.92
CA ILE A 40 -4.06 2.58 -7.37
C ILE A 40 -4.40 3.54 -6.24
N SER A 41 -5.67 3.92 -6.17
CA SER A 41 -6.20 4.74 -5.07
C SER A 41 -7.14 3.86 -4.25
N VAL A 42 -6.93 3.85 -2.94
CA VAL A 42 -7.74 3.08 -2.00
C VAL A 42 -8.47 4.06 -1.10
N PRO A 43 -9.82 4.11 -1.18
CA PRO A 43 -10.59 5.01 -0.32
C PRO A 43 -10.46 4.63 1.16
N PRO A 44 -10.80 5.56 2.07
CA PRO A 44 -10.83 5.24 3.50
C PRO A 44 -11.83 4.12 3.80
N GLY A 45 -11.59 3.39 4.87
CA GLY A 45 -12.54 2.40 5.35
C GLY A 45 -12.35 0.99 4.79
N PHE A 46 -11.41 0.80 3.89
CA PHE A 46 -11.11 -0.53 3.34
C PHE A 46 -9.89 -1.13 4.00
N TYR A 47 -9.96 -2.43 4.27
CA TYR A 47 -8.78 -3.19 4.67
C TYR A 47 -7.90 -3.40 3.44
N ARG A 48 -6.61 -3.27 3.61
CA ARG A 48 -5.67 -3.42 2.51
C ARG A 48 -4.43 -4.18 2.96
N GLY A 49 -3.93 -5.00 2.07
CA GLY A 49 -2.67 -5.72 2.26
C GLY A 49 -1.73 -5.43 1.11
N LEU A 50 -0.45 -5.37 1.40
CA LEU A 50 0.56 -5.09 0.40
C LEU A 50 1.65 -6.14 0.53
N TYR A 51 1.96 -6.82 -0.56
CA TYR A 51 2.88 -7.96 -0.55
C TYR A 51 3.88 -7.83 -1.69
N ASN A 52 5.15 -7.88 -1.36
CA ASN A 52 6.18 -7.90 -2.39
C ASN A 52 6.24 -9.31 -2.99
N ILE A 53 5.85 -9.41 -4.24
CA ILE A 53 5.84 -10.69 -4.96
C ILE A 53 6.99 -10.80 -5.95
N GLY A 54 7.84 -9.77 -6.04
CA GLY A 54 9.04 -9.83 -6.85
C GLY A 54 10.20 -10.43 -6.09
N GLN A 55 11.32 -10.58 -6.77
CA GLN A 55 12.54 -11.13 -6.18
C GLN A 55 13.46 -10.04 -5.63
N GLU A 56 13.16 -8.80 -5.92
CA GLU A 56 13.95 -7.66 -5.51
C GLU A 56 13.16 -6.75 -4.60
N GLU A 57 13.85 -5.81 -3.99
CA GLU A 57 13.23 -4.78 -3.19
C GLU A 57 12.25 -3.98 -4.05
N ALA A 58 11.07 -3.74 -3.52
CA ALA A 58 10.08 -2.90 -4.18
C ALA A 58 10.16 -1.48 -3.65
N LEU A 59 10.00 -0.52 -4.55
CA LEU A 59 9.95 0.89 -4.20
C LEU A 59 8.62 1.45 -4.64
N MET A 60 7.89 1.99 -3.67
CA MET A 60 6.54 2.48 -3.90
C MET A 60 6.38 3.86 -3.26
N LEU A 61 5.77 4.76 -4.01
CA LEU A 61 5.38 6.06 -3.50
C LEU A 61 4.00 5.95 -2.88
N VAL A 62 3.86 6.39 -1.63
CA VAL A 62 2.58 6.37 -0.93
C VAL A 62 2.18 7.81 -0.64
N MET A 63 1.00 8.19 -1.10
CA MET A 63 0.45 9.51 -0.84
C MET A 63 -0.79 9.37 0.02
N LEU A 64 -0.87 10.18 1.07
CA LEU A 64 -1.98 10.15 2.00
C LEU A 64 -2.83 11.40 1.80
N GLY A 65 -4.13 11.21 1.66
CA GLY A 65 -5.06 12.31 1.42
C GLY A 65 -5.62 12.93 2.68
N ASN A 66 -4.84 13.00 3.75
CA ASN A 66 -5.26 13.55 5.02
C ASN A 66 -4.45 14.80 5.36
N LYS A 67 -5.04 15.69 6.19
CA LYS A 67 -4.34 16.88 6.65
C LYS A 67 -3.12 16.54 7.48
N LYS A 68 -3.21 15.48 8.28
CA LYS A 68 -2.09 14.98 9.07
C LYS A 68 -1.65 13.67 8.48
N PRO A 69 -0.46 13.60 7.92
CA PRO A 69 0.02 12.34 7.37
C PRO A 69 0.05 11.27 8.45
N VAL A 70 -0.47 10.11 8.12
CA VAL A 70 -0.45 8.95 9.01
C VAL A 70 0.41 7.90 8.35
N THR A 71 1.48 7.50 9.04
CA THR A 71 2.36 6.47 8.53
C THR A 71 1.98 5.13 9.13
N PRO A 72 1.55 4.16 8.31
CA PRO A 72 1.27 2.83 8.83
C PRO A 72 2.53 2.20 9.41
N THR A 73 2.35 1.36 10.42
CA THR A 73 3.45 0.61 11.00
C THR A 73 3.41 -0.82 10.48
N TYR A 74 4.56 -1.31 10.03
CA TYR A 74 4.69 -2.66 9.52
C TYR A 74 5.66 -3.45 10.39
N PRO A 75 5.40 -4.76 10.59
CA PRO A 75 6.38 -5.60 11.27
C PRO A 75 7.70 -5.60 10.50
N PRO A 76 8.82 -5.80 11.19
CA PRO A 76 10.13 -5.78 10.52
C PRO A 76 10.28 -6.79 9.39
N ASP A 77 9.57 -7.90 9.45
CA ASP A 77 9.60 -8.95 8.44
C ASP A 77 8.59 -8.73 7.31
N HIS A 78 7.81 -7.64 7.39
CA HIS A 78 6.83 -7.34 6.36
C HIS A 78 7.55 -6.84 5.09
N PRO A 79 7.09 -7.24 3.89
CA PRO A 79 7.74 -6.79 2.65
C PRO A 79 7.84 -5.28 2.50
N LEU A 80 6.91 -4.54 3.08
CA LEU A 80 6.90 -3.09 2.99
C LEU A 80 7.80 -2.40 4.00
N ALA A 81 8.45 -3.15 4.92
CA ALA A 81 9.36 -2.54 5.88
C ALA A 81 10.54 -1.86 5.20
N SER A 82 10.90 -2.32 4.00
CA SER A 82 11.98 -1.73 3.22
C SER A 82 11.52 -0.70 2.21
N VAL A 83 10.23 -0.44 2.10
CA VAL A 83 9.69 0.52 1.15
C VAL A 83 9.94 1.93 1.63
N LYS A 84 10.51 2.76 0.76
CA LYS A 84 10.74 4.17 1.07
C LYS A 84 9.47 4.97 0.83
N ARG A 85 9.24 5.95 1.68
CA ARG A 85 8.08 6.82 1.60
C ARG A 85 8.51 8.26 1.47
N PRO A 86 7.70 9.10 0.80
CA PRO A 86 8.04 10.52 0.73
C PRO A 86 7.96 11.15 2.12
N THR A 87 8.88 12.05 2.37
CA THR A 87 8.87 12.84 3.60
C THR A 87 7.96 14.04 3.39
N LYS A 88 7.15 14.30 4.36
CA LYS A 88 6.24 15.44 4.32
C LYS A 88 6.78 16.59 5.16
#